data_a904076452188fb90ab02cba2b6cc3c6
#
_entry.id   a904076452188fb90ab02cba2b6cc3c6
#
_cell.length_a   1.000
_cell.length_b   1.000
_cell.length_c   1.000
_cell.angle_alpha   90.00
_cell.angle_beta   90.00
_cell.angle_gamma   90.00
#
_symmetry.space_group_name_H-M   'P 1'
#
loop_
_entity.id
_entity.type
_entity.pdbx_description
1 polymer ?
#
loop_
_entity_poly.entity_id
_entity_poly.type
_entity_poly.pdbx_seq_one_letter_code
_entity_poly.pdbx_strand_id
1 'polypeptide(L)'
;MHGCLWARLILLPALLCAAPLRAQTQPAPPQRPPSTTPPLLRPPTRADFLRGEWGRYRANNDLLYYTLDIRIDPEKKWISGKNTVRFRMLDDDTRIQLDLYDNLNVDRITLGDRELKYERELNAVFIDFPDRLHKGREYSIDFYYSGAPREMGRFGGIAFRKDPAGKHWINTACEGEGSSIWWPSKDQWHDEPAGMRLSVAIPNDLVDVSNGKFVGKTDLGDGYTRWDWQVQYPINSYNVSVNIGDYVHFADTWGDVPLDFYVLPGSVDKAKVQFGQAKPMIETYAKIFGDYPFEKDGYKLIEVPYSGMEHQTAVTYGNRFANGYLERDWTGVGVSLKFDFIIIHESAHEWFGNAVSAADVSDMWIQEGWTTYLEALYVERMFGYDDALKYINGYKPKVGNRQPIVTQRGIHRTPPQDMYFKAALFLHTLRSVVNDDERWWKLIRDFYQRFKYQNIMTEDVVRFFNMELRQDLTPVFDQYLRRADLPTLELAFDEKAGTLAYRWRADERGFAMPIRAGDPEQWLTLRPTTEWQVMKAPSAKEAFEVPLDLYYVNVVKQ
;
A
#
# COMPACT_ATOMS: atom_id res chain seq x y z
N MET A 1 1.78 68.67 -66.94
CA MET A 1 0.47 69.03 -67.53
C MET A 1 -0.59 68.17 -66.84
N HIS A 2 -1.47 68.80 -66.15
CA HIS A 2 -2.90 68.57 -65.95
C HIS A 2 -3.30 67.15 -65.43
N GLY A 3 -4.11 66.94 -64.48
CA GLY A 3 -5.00 67.83 -63.70
C GLY A 3 -5.67 67.03 -62.60
N CYS A 4 -6.03 67.77 -61.59
CA CYS A 4 -6.82 67.49 -60.40
C CYS A 4 -8.15 66.80 -60.68
N LEU A 5 -8.60 65.92 -59.78
CA LEU A 5 -10.00 65.91 -59.37
C LEU A 5 -10.14 65.29 -57.94
N TRP A 6 -10.74 66.07 -57.09
CA TRP A 6 -11.09 65.79 -55.70
C TRP A 6 -12.34 64.92 -55.64
N ALA A 7 -12.31 63.89 -54.79
CA ALA A 7 -13.55 63.27 -54.24
C ALA A 7 -13.47 63.21 -52.71
N ARG A 8 -14.36 63.94 -52.05
CA ARG A 8 -14.56 63.94 -50.61
C ARG A 8 -15.23 62.63 -50.22
N LEU A 9 -14.61 61.89 -49.33
CA LEU A 9 -15.28 60.80 -48.59
C LEU A 9 -15.61 61.29 -47.17
N ILE A 10 -16.87 61.17 -46.82
CA ILE A 10 -17.47 61.46 -45.54
C ILE A 10 -17.11 60.37 -44.56
N LEU A 11 -16.44 60.68 -43.46
CA LEU A 11 -16.23 59.77 -42.34
C LEU A 11 -17.47 59.77 -41.45
N LEU A 12 -18.13 58.62 -41.34
CA LEU A 12 -19.04 58.31 -40.24
C LEU A 12 -18.26 57.57 -39.15
N PRO A 13 -18.40 57.94 -37.84
CA PRO A 13 -17.79 57.21 -36.77
C PRO A 13 -18.64 55.97 -36.45
N ALA A 14 -18.04 54.77 -36.58
CA ALA A 14 -18.61 53.53 -36.13
C ALA A 14 -18.41 53.43 -34.60
N LEU A 15 -19.49 53.53 -33.85
CA LEU A 15 -19.52 53.16 -32.41
C LEU A 15 -19.31 51.64 -32.31
N LEU A 16 -18.17 51.23 -31.79
CA LEU A 16 -17.92 49.87 -31.32
C LEU A 16 -18.56 49.72 -29.92
N CYS A 17 -19.73 49.08 -29.88
CA CYS A 17 -20.27 48.53 -28.64
C CYS A 17 -19.44 47.29 -28.26
N ALA A 18 -18.54 47.43 -27.29
CA ALA A 18 -17.91 46.29 -26.62
C ALA A 18 -18.93 45.60 -25.70
N ALA A 19 -19.43 44.45 -26.13
CA ALA A 19 -20.20 43.56 -25.24
C ALA A 19 -19.24 42.87 -24.25
N PRO A 20 -19.56 42.79 -22.96
CA PRO A 20 -18.72 42.08 -22.02
C PRO A 20 -18.74 40.56 -22.31
N LEU A 21 -17.56 39.98 -22.48
CA LEU A 21 -17.38 38.52 -22.53
C LEU A 21 -17.87 37.94 -21.19
N ARG A 22 -19.04 37.32 -21.21
CA ARG A 22 -19.48 36.44 -20.12
C ARG A 22 -18.55 35.23 -20.10
N ALA A 23 -17.76 35.12 -19.04
CA ALA A 23 -17.08 33.87 -18.69
C ALA A 23 -18.14 32.76 -18.58
N GLN A 24 -18.07 31.78 -19.46
CA GLN A 24 -18.86 30.55 -19.32
C GLN A 24 -18.29 29.79 -18.13
N THR A 25 -18.95 29.92 -16.99
CA THR A 25 -18.77 28.99 -15.87
C THR A 25 -19.27 27.63 -16.32
N GLN A 26 -18.35 26.67 -16.49
CA GLN A 26 -18.73 25.27 -16.66
C GLN A 26 -19.59 24.87 -15.45
N PRO A 27 -20.73 24.20 -15.65
CA PRO A 27 -21.51 23.68 -14.54
C PRO A 27 -20.67 22.67 -13.77
N ALA A 28 -20.61 22.83 -12.44
CA ALA A 28 -19.99 21.85 -11.56
C ALA A 28 -20.63 20.47 -11.83
N PRO A 29 -19.84 19.37 -11.84
CA PRO A 29 -20.41 18.04 -11.99
C PRO A 29 -21.45 17.81 -10.90
N PRO A 30 -22.59 17.17 -11.21
CA PRO A 30 -23.64 16.94 -10.25
C PRO A 30 -23.09 16.18 -9.05
N GLN A 31 -23.13 16.79 -7.88
CA GLN A 31 -22.82 16.10 -6.63
C GLN A 31 -23.86 14.99 -6.46
N ARG A 32 -23.42 13.74 -6.46
CA ARG A 32 -24.29 12.63 -6.05
C ARG A 32 -24.75 12.92 -4.62
N PRO A 33 -26.05 12.86 -4.33
CA PRO A 33 -26.51 12.92 -2.95
C PRO A 33 -25.82 11.81 -2.15
N PRO A 34 -25.39 12.04 -0.91
CA PRO A 34 -24.80 11.01 -0.09
C PRO A 34 -25.80 9.86 0.04
N SER A 35 -25.41 8.68 -0.45
CA SER A 35 -26.17 7.47 -0.24
C SER A 35 -26.14 7.16 1.25
N THR A 36 -27.26 7.26 1.92
CA THR A 36 -27.41 6.97 3.35
C THR A 36 -27.41 5.48 3.66
N THR A 37 -27.36 4.63 2.64
CA THR A 37 -27.26 3.18 2.80
C THR A 37 -25.84 2.74 2.48
N PRO A 38 -25.12 2.03 3.39
CA PRO A 38 -23.84 1.42 3.06
C PRO A 38 -24.01 0.54 1.82
N PRO A 39 -23.08 0.54 0.88
CA PRO A 39 -23.16 -0.41 -0.23
C PRO A 39 -23.22 -1.81 0.38
N LEU A 40 -24.29 -2.54 0.10
CA LEU A 40 -24.41 -3.95 0.47
C LEU A 40 -23.21 -4.66 -0.14
N LEU A 41 -22.28 -5.12 0.70
CA LEU A 41 -21.17 -5.93 0.24
C LEU A 41 -21.78 -7.16 -0.42
N ARG A 42 -21.44 -7.41 -1.70
CA ARG A 42 -21.88 -8.63 -2.35
C ARG A 42 -21.48 -9.84 -1.49
N PRO A 43 -22.30 -10.87 -1.37
CA PRO A 43 -21.90 -12.11 -0.72
C PRO A 43 -20.59 -12.63 -1.34
N PRO A 44 -19.69 -13.24 -0.55
CA PRO A 44 -18.50 -13.87 -1.09
C PRO A 44 -18.87 -14.98 -2.09
N THR A 45 -18.13 -15.05 -3.18
CA THR A 45 -18.25 -16.11 -4.18
C THR A 45 -17.30 -17.26 -3.89
N ARG A 46 -17.48 -18.39 -4.58
CA ARG A 46 -16.52 -19.51 -4.51
C ARG A 46 -15.10 -19.07 -4.90
N ALA A 47 -14.96 -18.18 -5.87
CA ALA A 47 -13.65 -17.63 -6.26
C ALA A 47 -12.99 -16.82 -5.14
N ASP A 48 -13.77 -16.01 -4.39
CA ASP A 48 -13.24 -15.25 -3.25
C ASP A 48 -12.70 -16.17 -2.15
N PHE A 49 -13.37 -17.31 -1.88
CA PHE A 49 -12.89 -18.31 -0.92
C PHE A 49 -11.67 -19.07 -1.43
N LEU A 50 -11.72 -19.58 -2.67
CA LEU A 50 -10.59 -20.34 -3.25
C LEU A 50 -9.30 -19.54 -3.22
N ARG A 51 -9.39 -18.22 -3.35
CA ARG A 51 -8.22 -17.37 -3.37
C ARG A 51 -7.82 -16.87 -1.98
N GLY A 52 -8.76 -16.53 -1.10
CA GLY A 52 -8.50 -15.91 0.20
C GLY A 52 -8.28 -16.90 1.33
N GLU A 53 -8.84 -18.12 1.24
CA GLU A 53 -8.82 -19.07 2.34
C GLU A 53 -7.45 -19.70 2.55
N TRP A 54 -6.97 -19.69 3.79
CA TRP A 54 -5.84 -20.52 4.25
C TRP A 54 -6.32 -21.96 4.46
N GLY A 55 -6.77 -22.55 3.33
CA GLY A 55 -7.39 -23.88 3.32
C GLY A 55 -6.36 -25.00 3.50
N ARG A 56 -6.89 -26.23 3.70
CA ARG A 56 -6.08 -27.43 3.99
C ARG A 56 -4.86 -27.60 3.10
N TYR A 57 -5.01 -27.43 1.78
CA TYR A 57 -3.96 -27.72 0.80
C TYR A 57 -2.96 -26.57 0.59
N ARG A 58 -3.18 -25.42 1.23
CA ARG A 58 -2.19 -24.36 1.42
C ARG A 58 -1.52 -24.46 2.79
N ALA A 59 -2.29 -24.78 3.84
CA ALA A 59 -1.82 -24.89 5.21
C ALA A 59 -0.96 -26.13 5.49
N ASN A 60 -1.06 -27.19 4.64
CA ASN A 60 -0.31 -28.42 4.81
C ASN A 60 1.15 -28.35 4.35
N ASN A 61 1.58 -27.21 3.81
CA ASN A 61 2.95 -27.01 3.31
C ASN A 61 3.46 -25.60 3.59
N ASP A 62 4.78 -25.48 3.79
CA ASP A 62 5.57 -24.28 4.02
C ASP A 62 6.36 -23.97 2.76
N LEU A 63 6.18 -22.80 2.19
CA LEU A 63 6.83 -22.37 0.96
C LEU A 63 8.27 -21.91 1.26
N LEU A 64 9.25 -22.54 0.65
CA LEU A 64 10.64 -22.26 0.92
C LEU A 64 11.30 -21.34 -0.11
N TYR A 65 11.01 -21.56 -1.40
CA TYR A 65 11.72 -20.86 -2.46
C TYR A 65 11.01 -20.96 -3.80
N TYR A 66 11.06 -19.89 -4.59
CA TYR A 66 10.67 -19.89 -6.00
C TYR A 66 11.88 -19.74 -6.93
N THR A 67 11.85 -20.43 -8.07
CA THR A 67 12.73 -20.12 -9.21
C THR A 67 11.83 -19.92 -10.43
N LEU A 68 11.58 -18.66 -10.75
CA LEU A 68 10.75 -18.26 -11.89
C LEU A 68 11.64 -17.99 -13.09
N ASP A 69 11.48 -18.81 -14.14
CA ASP A 69 12.21 -18.72 -15.41
C ASP A 69 11.20 -18.55 -16.55
N ILE A 70 11.12 -17.35 -17.09
CA ILE A 70 10.08 -16.95 -18.03
C ILE A 70 10.64 -16.24 -19.26
N ARG A 71 9.87 -16.33 -20.34
CA ARG A 71 10.06 -15.57 -21.57
C ARG A 71 8.81 -14.73 -21.85
N ILE A 72 9.01 -13.46 -22.13
CA ILE A 72 7.94 -12.52 -22.45
C ILE A 72 8.08 -12.12 -23.93
N ASP A 73 7.04 -12.38 -24.72
CA ASP A 73 6.90 -11.95 -26.10
C ASP A 73 6.00 -10.68 -26.14
N PRO A 74 6.58 -9.49 -26.28
CA PRO A 74 5.82 -8.25 -26.24
C PRO A 74 4.84 -8.08 -27.40
N GLU A 75 5.19 -8.60 -28.59
CA GLU A 75 4.36 -8.47 -29.78
C GLU A 75 3.08 -9.31 -29.68
N LYS A 76 3.21 -10.50 -29.10
CA LYS A 76 2.07 -11.40 -28.88
C LYS A 76 1.36 -11.14 -27.55
N LYS A 77 1.94 -10.30 -26.68
CA LYS A 77 1.51 -10.11 -25.25
C LYS A 77 1.42 -11.47 -24.55
N TRP A 78 2.47 -12.26 -24.67
CA TRP A 78 2.49 -13.66 -24.24
C TRP A 78 3.61 -13.92 -23.23
N ILE A 79 3.33 -14.75 -22.24
CA ILE A 79 4.31 -15.29 -21.29
C ILE A 79 4.38 -16.78 -21.46
N SER A 80 5.58 -17.34 -21.35
CA SER A 80 5.79 -18.78 -21.24
C SER A 80 7.00 -19.06 -20.37
N GLY A 81 7.00 -20.17 -19.68
CA GLY A 81 8.11 -20.56 -18.83
C GLY A 81 7.70 -21.53 -17.73
N LYS A 82 8.45 -21.48 -16.64
CA LYS A 82 8.17 -22.32 -15.46
C LYS A 82 8.44 -21.59 -14.16
N ASN A 83 7.72 -22.00 -13.11
CA ASN A 83 8.10 -21.74 -11.73
C ASN A 83 8.49 -23.06 -11.07
N THR A 84 9.73 -23.17 -10.59
CA THR A 84 10.14 -24.25 -9.70
C THR A 84 9.78 -23.86 -8.28
N VAL A 85 8.87 -24.61 -7.66
CA VAL A 85 8.34 -24.37 -6.31
C VAL A 85 8.95 -25.35 -5.34
N ARG A 86 9.78 -24.88 -4.41
CA ARG A 86 10.33 -25.68 -3.31
C ARG A 86 9.54 -25.42 -2.04
N PHE A 87 9.05 -26.48 -1.43
CA PHE A 87 8.23 -26.42 -0.22
C PHE A 87 8.55 -27.57 0.74
N ARG A 88 8.19 -27.38 2.02
CA ARG A 88 8.28 -28.40 3.07
C ARG A 88 6.88 -28.79 3.51
N MET A 89 6.60 -30.07 3.61
CA MET A 89 5.32 -30.53 4.14
C MET A 89 5.23 -30.28 5.66
N LEU A 90 4.14 -29.66 6.08
CA LEU A 90 3.79 -29.46 7.49
C LEU A 90 2.93 -30.59 8.03
N ASP A 91 2.19 -31.29 7.14
CA ASP A 91 1.41 -32.48 7.43
C ASP A 91 1.53 -33.50 6.29
N ASP A 92 1.30 -34.78 6.60
CA ASP A 92 1.25 -35.85 5.58
C ASP A 92 0.03 -35.65 4.68
N ASP A 93 0.25 -35.52 3.37
CA ASP A 93 -0.84 -35.39 2.40
C ASP A 93 -0.40 -35.93 1.01
N THR A 94 -1.35 -36.02 0.08
CA THR A 94 -1.12 -36.33 -1.33
C THR A 94 -1.49 -35.19 -2.25
N ARG A 95 -1.86 -34.03 -1.72
CA ARG A 95 -2.33 -32.89 -2.51
C ARG A 95 -1.85 -31.58 -1.90
N ILE A 96 -1.47 -30.60 -2.75
CA ILE A 96 -1.25 -29.21 -2.40
C ILE A 96 -2.05 -28.29 -3.34
N GLN A 97 -2.20 -27.01 -2.99
CA GLN A 97 -2.81 -26.00 -3.83
C GLN A 97 -1.79 -24.92 -4.20
N LEU A 98 -1.70 -24.62 -5.49
CA LEU A 98 -1.17 -23.39 -6.06
C LEU A 98 -2.28 -22.69 -6.84
N ASP A 99 -2.00 -21.48 -7.34
CA ASP A 99 -2.97 -20.69 -8.07
C ASP A 99 -2.38 -20.21 -9.40
N LEU A 100 -3.24 -20.12 -10.41
CA LEU A 100 -2.95 -19.55 -11.72
C LEU A 100 -4.28 -19.14 -12.37
N TYR A 101 -4.38 -17.91 -12.87
CA TYR A 101 -5.61 -17.44 -13.51
C TYR A 101 -6.01 -18.30 -14.70
N ASP A 102 -7.31 -18.52 -14.86
CA ASP A 102 -7.92 -19.49 -15.78
C ASP A 102 -7.63 -19.25 -17.28
N ASN A 103 -7.23 -18.03 -17.65
CA ASN A 103 -6.80 -17.66 -18.99
C ASN A 103 -5.34 -18.04 -19.31
N LEU A 104 -4.57 -18.49 -18.32
CA LEU A 104 -3.23 -19.01 -18.52
C LEU A 104 -3.27 -20.55 -18.52
N ASN A 105 -2.51 -21.17 -19.40
CA ASN A 105 -2.45 -22.61 -19.53
C ASN A 105 -1.56 -23.21 -18.45
N VAL A 106 -1.98 -24.32 -17.88
CA VAL A 106 -1.09 -25.25 -17.17
C VAL A 106 -0.56 -26.20 -18.24
N ASP A 107 0.68 -25.99 -18.69
CA ASP A 107 1.25 -26.80 -19.76
C ASP A 107 1.64 -28.22 -19.25
N ARG A 108 2.25 -28.27 -18.08
CA ARG A 108 2.50 -29.50 -17.30
C ARG A 108 3.02 -29.15 -15.91
N ILE A 109 2.90 -30.10 -14.98
CA ILE A 109 3.49 -30.03 -13.64
C ILE A 109 4.30 -31.32 -13.42
N THR A 110 5.55 -31.18 -12.93
CA THR A 110 6.41 -32.36 -12.73
C THR A 110 7.06 -32.41 -11.36
N LEU A 111 7.27 -33.63 -10.84
CA LEU A 111 8.14 -33.93 -9.69
C LEU A 111 9.34 -34.73 -10.22
N GLY A 112 10.47 -34.07 -10.42
CA GLY A 112 11.56 -34.65 -11.22
C GLY A 112 11.09 -34.91 -12.65
N ASP A 113 11.30 -36.15 -13.16
CA ASP A 113 10.85 -36.53 -14.49
C ASP A 113 9.39 -37.01 -14.56
N ARG A 114 8.71 -37.08 -13.42
CA ARG A 114 7.35 -37.62 -13.34
C ARG A 114 6.31 -36.47 -13.47
N GLU A 115 5.45 -36.59 -14.47
CA GLU A 115 4.32 -35.67 -14.61
C GLU A 115 3.24 -35.97 -13.56
N LEU A 116 2.75 -34.88 -12.92
CA LEU A 116 1.72 -34.90 -11.89
C LEU A 116 0.35 -34.61 -12.49
N LYS A 117 -0.67 -35.23 -11.92
CA LYS A 117 -2.08 -34.85 -12.20
C LYS A 117 -2.46 -33.62 -11.41
N TYR A 118 -3.39 -32.89 -11.95
CA TYR A 118 -4.00 -31.73 -11.24
C TYR A 118 -5.48 -31.64 -11.55
N GLU A 119 -6.19 -30.99 -10.64
CA GLU A 119 -7.56 -30.53 -10.81
C GLU A 119 -7.57 -29.01 -10.75
N ARG A 120 -8.28 -28.37 -11.66
CA ARG A 120 -8.40 -26.91 -11.68
C ARG A 120 -9.83 -26.50 -11.36
N GLU A 121 -10.00 -25.72 -10.31
CA GLU A 121 -11.26 -25.07 -9.96
C GLU A 121 -11.07 -23.55 -10.04
N LEU A 122 -11.62 -22.88 -11.06
CA LEU A 122 -11.36 -21.48 -11.35
C LEU A 122 -9.84 -21.19 -11.44
N ASN A 123 -9.32 -20.31 -10.57
CA ASN A 123 -7.90 -19.99 -10.53
C ASN A 123 -7.08 -20.91 -9.61
N ALA A 124 -7.72 -21.75 -8.80
CA ALA A 124 -7.03 -22.72 -7.94
C ALA A 124 -6.61 -23.95 -8.72
N VAL A 125 -5.37 -24.38 -8.54
CA VAL A 125 -4.77 -25.58 -9.15
C VAL A 125 -4.38 -26.54 -8.03
N PHE A 126 -5.16 -27.61 -7.87
CA PHE A 126 -4.91 -28.68 -6.90
C PHE A 126 -4.02 -29.74 -7.53
N ILE A 127 -2.83 -29.93 -7.00
CA ILE A 127 -1.80 -30.81 -7.56
C ILE A 127 -1.79 -32.13 -6.78
N ASP A 128 -2.00 -33.23 -7.48
CA ASP A 128 -2.08 -34.59 -6.93
C ASP A 128 -0.75 -35.33 -7.04
N PHE A 129 -0.25 -35.77 -5.91
CA PHE A 129 0.95 -36.63 -5.84
C PHE A 129 0.56 -38.08 -5.76
N PRO A 130 1.17 -38.96 -6.59
CA PRO A 130 0.85 -40.37 -6.59
C PRO A 130 1.27 -41.07 -5.30
N ASP A 131 2.31 -40.55 -4.64
CA ASP A 131 2.81 -41.03 -3.37
C ASP A 131 2.53 -40.00 -2.27
N ARG A 132 2.37 -40.46 -1.02
CA ARG A 132 2.19 -39.58 0.12
C ARG A 132 3.44 -38.74 0.36
N LEU A 133 3.27 -37.43 0.41
CA LEU A 133 4.28 -36.50 0.87
C LEU A 133 4.31 -36.50 2.40
N HIS A 134 5.50 -36.56 2.99
CA HIS A 134 5.66 -36.74 4.43
C HIS A 134 6.00 -35.44 5.14
N LYS A 135 5.39 -35.24 6.28
CA LYS A 135 5.66 -34.12 7.20
C LYS A 135 7.17 -33.95 7.43
N GLY A 136 7.64 -32.70 7.37
CA GLY A 136 9.02 -32.30 7.58
C GLY A 136 9.95 -32.54 6.39
N ARG A 137 9.49 -33.24 5.33
CA ARG A 137 10.28 -33.40 4.11
C ARG A 137 10.09 -32.27 3.12
N GLU A 138 11.16 -31.95 2.42
CA GLU A 138 11.18 -30.95 1.34
C GLU A 138 10.95 -31.63 -0.01
N TYR A 139 10.22 -30.93 -0.86
CA TYR A 139 9.89 -31.32 -2.22
C TYR A 139 10.09 -30.14 -3.16
N SER A 140 10.29 -30.43 -4.43
CA SER A 140 10.41 -29.41 -5.48
C SER A 140 9.63 -29.86 -6.70
N ILE A 141 8.74 -29.04 -7.20
CA ILE A 141 7.99 -29.27 -8.43
C ILE A 141 8.30 -28.20 -9.45
N ASP A 142 8.28 -28.57 -10.73
CA ASP A 142 8.31 -27.62 -11.84
C ASP A 142 6.90 -27.44 -12.39
N PHE A 143 6.39 -26.20 -12.34
CA PHE A 143 5.09 -25.82 -12.88
C PHE A 143 5.29 -25.02 -14.17
N TYR A 144 5.09 -25.66 -15.32
CA TYR A 144 5.19 -25.06 -16.64
C TYR A 144 3.86 -24.44 -17.04
N TYR A 145 3.93 -23.22 -17.57
CA TYR A 145 2.73 -22.48 -17.95
C TYR A 145 2.99 -21.56 -19.14
N SER A 146 1.91 -21.16 -19.80
CA SER A 146 1.94 -20.21 -20.89
C SER A 146 0.60 -19.49 -21.06
N GLY A 147 0.61 -18.35 -21.75
CA GLY A 147 -0.62 -17.68 -22.10
C GLY A 147 -0.48 -16.17 -22.25
N ALA A 148 -1.61 -15.52 -22.56
CA ALA A 148 -1.75 -14.07 -22.55
C ALA A 148 -2.33 -13.65 -21.20
N PRO A 149 -1.54 -13.03 -20.31
CA PRO A 149 -2.05 -12.57 -19.02
C PRO A 149 -3.09 -11.46 -19.19
N ARG A 150 -4.02 -11.38 -18.24
CA ARG A 150 -5.03 -10.31 -18.24
C ARG A 150 -4.45 -9.02 -17.68
N GLU A 151 -4.96 -7.91 -18.20
CA GLU A 151 -4.86 -6.60 -17.56
C GLU A 151 -6.24 -6.28 -16.94
N MET A 152 -6.30 -6.16 -15.61
CA MET A 152 -7.52 -5.90 -14.86
C MET A 152 -7.43 -4.57 -14.13
N GLY A 153 -7.95 -3.51 -14.73
CA GLY A 153 -7.92 -2.18 -14.14
C GLY A 153 -6.52 -1.56 -14.06
N ARG A 154 -6.35 -0.65 -13.11
CA ARG A 154 -5.13 0.17 -13.00
C ARG A 154 -3.95 -0.58 -12.38
N PHE A 155 -4.22 -1.50 -11.45
CA PHE A 155 -3.25 -2.23 -10.64
C PHE A 155 -3.48 -3.75 -10.70
N GLY A 156 -3.97 -4.26 -11.83
CA GLY A 156 -4.31 -5.68 -11.98
C GLY A 156 -3.57 -6.35 -13.14
N GLY A 157 -2.42 -6.96 -12.86
CA GLY A 157 -1.73 -7.83 -13.79
C GLY A 157 -0.54 -7.20 -14.52
N ILE A 158 -0.28 -7.67 -15.75
CA ILE A 158 0.76 -7.14 -16.62
C ILE A 158 0.15 -6.24 -17.70
N ALA A 159 0.64 -5.01 -17.79
CA ALA A 159 0.28 -4.07 -18.81
C ALA A 159 1.33 -4.05 -19.94
N PHE A 160 0.91 -4.39 -21.17
CA PHE A 160 1.72 -4.30 -22.37
C PHE A 160 1.45 -2.96 -23.07
N ARG A 161 2.31 -1.98 -22.83
CA ARG A 161 2.17 -0.63 -23.38
C ARG A 161 3.34 -0.28 -24.31
N LYS A 162 3.28 0.90 -24.89
CA LYS A 162 4.39 1.55 -25.58
C LYS A 162 4.74 2.83 -24.84
N ASP A 163 6.03 3.13 -24.79
CA ASP A 163 6.55 4.40 -24.29
C ASP A 163 6.29 5.55 -25.29
N PRO A 164 6.60 6.82 -24.95
CA PRO A 164 6.45 7.94 -25.88
C PRO A 164 7.28 7.83 -27.17
N ALA A 165 8.34 7.02 -27.19
CA ALA A 165 9.16 6.74 -28.37
C ALA A 165 8.62 5.57 -29.22
N GLY A 166 7.54 4.91 -28.76
CA GLY A 166 6.92 3.77 -29.43
C GLY A 166 7.56 2.41 -29.13
N LYS A 167 8.53 2.34 -28.21
CA LYS A 167 9.14 1.08 -27.74
C LYS A 167 8.23 0.37 -26.72
N HIS A 168 8.40 -0.93 -26.57
CA HIS A 168 7.65 -1.69 -25.58
C HIS A 168 7.96 -1.21 -24.16
N TRP A 169 6.90 -1.05 -23.36
CA TRP A 169 6.94 -0.66 -21.96
C TRP A 169 5.95 -1.52 -21.18
N ILE A 170 6.48 -2.52 -20.46
CA ILE A 170 5.70 -3.58 -19.85
C ILE A 170 5.95 -3.55 -18.36
N ASN A 171 4.88 -3.53 -17.56
CA ASN A 171 4.99 -3.40 -16.12
C ASN A 171 3.92 -4.26 -15.43
N THR A 172 4.24 -4.76 -14.25
CA THR A 172 3.29 -5.47 -13.38
C THR A 172 2.78 -4.58 -12.27
N ALA A 173 1.55 -4.85 -11.83
CA ALA A 173 0.97 -4.33 -10.59
C ALA A 173 -0.14 -5.30 -10.15
N CYS A 174 0.01 -5.97 -9.00
CA CYS A 174 -0.81 -7.15 -8.67
C CYS A 174 -1.43 -7.13 -7.28
N GLU A 175 -1.30 -6.07 -6.48
CA GLU A 175 -1.78 -6.03 -5.10
C GLU A 175 -3.26 -6.44 -4.97
N GLY A 176 -4.15 -5.84 -5.77
CA GLY A 176 -5.58 -6.13 -5.73
C GLY A 176 -5.97 -7.47 -6.35
N GLU A 177 -5.23 -7.95 -7.35
CA GLU A 177 -5.57 -9.14 -8.14
C GLU A 177 -4.70 -10.36 -7.82
N GLY A 178 -3.58 -10.19 -7.10
CA GLY A 178 -2.61 -11.21 -6.74
C GLY A 178 -1.66 -11.63 -7.86
N SER A 179 -0.65 -12.36 -7.46
CA SER A 179 0.44 -12.81 -8.33
C SER A 179 0.00 -13.81 -9.39
N SER A 180 -0.97 -14.66 -9.07
CA SER A 180 -1.45 -15.74 -9.96
C SER A 180 -2.08 -15.24 -11.26
N ILE A 181 -2.32 -13.94 -11.40
CA ILE A 181 -2.76 -13.31 -12.64
C ILE A 181 -1.72 -13.41 -13.78
N TRP A 182 -0.43 -13.61 -13.45
CA TRP A 182 0.61 -13.69 -14.45
C TRP A 182 1.66 -14.80 -14.26
N TRP A 183 1.74 -15.44 -13.07
CA TRP A 183 2.62 -16.57 -12.82
C TRP A 183 2.06 -17.51 -11.77
N PRO A 184 2.32 -18.84 -11.85
CA PRO A 184 1.80 -19.80 -10.88
C PRO A 184 2.48 -19.64 -9.53
N SER A 185 1.70 -19.42 -8.47
CA SER A 185 2.19 -19.13 -7.12
C SER A 185 1.22 -19.63 -6.05
N LYS A 186 1.64 -19.64 -4.80
CA LYS A 186 0.76 -19.77 -3.64
C LYS A 186 0.23 -18.36 -3.33
N ASP A 187 -0.90 -18.02 -3.96
CA ASP A 187 -1.43 -16.65 -4.00
C ASP A 187 -2.31 -16.33 -2.78
N GLN A 188 -1.68 -16.38 -1.60
CA GLN A 188 -2.31 -16.03 -0.32
C GLN A 188 -1.20 -15.54 0.63
N TRP A 189 -1.46 -14.47 1.39
CA TRP A 189 -0.45 -13.69 2.09
C TRP A 189 0.12 -14.31 3.38
N HIS A 190 -0.42 -15.45 3.80
CA HIS A 190 -0.01 -16.08 5.06
C HIS A 190 1.40 -16.68 5.02
N ASP A 191 1.91 -16.99 3.84
CA ASP A 191 3.15 -17.71 3.63
C ASP A 191 4.00 -17.03 2.54
N GLU A 192 5.24 -16.76 2.87
CA GLU A 192 6.21 -16.14 1.98
C GLU A 192 7.45 -17.02 1.83
N PRO A 193 8.00 -17.18 0.61
CA PRO A 193 9.28 -17.88 0.43
C PRO A 193 10.40 -17.09 1.11
N ALA A 194 11.41 -17.75 1.64
CA ALA A 194 12.59 -17.12 2.21
C ALA A 194 13.45 -16.33 1.19
N GLY A 195 13.10 -16.43 -0.08
CA GLY A 195 13.72 -15.74 -1.20
C GLY A 195 13.30 -16.34 -2.53
N MET A 196 13.76 -15.74 -3.64
CA MET A 196 13.49 -16.27 -4.96
C MET A 196 14.57 -15.89 -5.98
N ARG A 197 14.59 -16.61 -7.09
CA ARG A 197 15.31 -16.24 -8.29
C ARG A 197 14.32 -15.93 -9.40
N LEU A 198 14.56 -14.82 -10.11
CA LEU A 198 13.85 -14.47 -11.32
C LEU A 198 14.82 -14.50 -12.49
N SER A 199 14.44 -15.18 -13.57
CA SER A 199 15.15 -15.19 -14.84
C SER A 199 14.16 -14.80 -15.93
N VAL A 200 14.33 -13.62 -16.51
CA VAL A 200 13.36 -13.00 -17.43
C VAL A 200 14.01 -12.83 -18.80
N ALA A 201 13.58 -13.58 -19.79
CA ALA A 201 14.02 -13.46 -21.18
C ALA A 201 13.13 -12.47 -21.94
N ILE A 202 13.75 -11.41 -22.48
CA ILE A 202 13.08 -10.32 -23.23
C ILE A 202 13.87 -10.00 -24.51
N PRO A 203 13.28 -9.29 -25.50
CA PRO A 203 14.00 -8.82 -26.67
C PRO A 203 15.26 -8.04 -26.34
N ASN A 204 16.31 -8.18 -27.16
CA ASN A 204 17.65 -7.63 -26.90
C ASN A 204 17.73 -6.12 -26.78
N ASP A 205 16.76 -5.38 -27.31
CA ASP A 205 16.69 -3.91 -27.29
C ASP A 205 15.98 -3.34 -26.04
N LEU A 206 15.62 -4.20 -25.09
CA LEU A 206 14.93 -3.84 -23.86
C LEU A 206 15.76 -4.21 -22.61
N VAL A 207 15.45 -3.56 -21.51
CA VAL A 207 16.00 -3.80 -20.16
C VAL A 207 14.89 -4.33 -19.28
N ASP A 208 15.14 -5.42 -18.56
CA ASP A 208 14.28 -5.88 -17.45
C ASP A 208 14.83 -5.39 -16.11
N VAL A 209 13.93 -4.92 -15.26
CA VAL A 209 14.21 -4.54 -13.87
C VAL A 209 13.20 -5.20 -12.96
N SER A 210 13.70 -6.11 -12.10
CA SER A 210 12.89 -6.90 -11.18
C SER A 210 13.34 -6.74 -9.72
N ASN A 211 12.70 -7.48 -8.81
CA ASN A 211 13.01 -7.48 -7.39
C ASN A 211 14.41 -8.06 -7.09
N GLY A 212 14.99 -7.66 -5.98
CA GLY A 212 16.25 -8.21 -5.49
C GLY A 212 17.48 -7.63 -6.18
N LYS A 213 18.59 -8.33 -6.02
CA LYS A 213 19.90 -7.95 -6.58
C LYS A 213 20.04 -8.42 -8.02
N PHE A 214 20.52 -7.56 -8.91
CA PHE A 214 20.93 -7.95 -10.26
C PHE A 214 22.12 -8.93 -10.19
N VAL A 215 21.97 -10.08 -10.82
CA VAL A 215 23.01 -11.14 -10.86
C VAL A 215 23.79 -11.11 -12.17
N GLY A 216 23.11 -10.87 -13.27
CA GLY A 216 23.73 -10.84 -14.59
C GLY A 216 22.73 -10.96 -15.73
N LYS A 217 23.24 -10.93 -16.95
CA LYS A 217 22.44 -11.13 -18.15
C LYS A 217 23.15 -12.03 -19.14
N THR A 218 22.38 -12.78 -19.94
CA THR A 218 22.88 -13.73 -20.94
C THR A 218 22.16 -13.54 -22.25
N ASP A 219 22.89 -13.28 -23.33
CA ASP A 219 22.35 -13.33 -24.68
C ASP A 219 22.01 -14.79 -25.04
N LEU A 220 20.76 -15.03 -25.45
CA LEU A 220 20.28 -16.37 -25.79
C LEU A 220 20.53 -16.72 -27.27
N GLY A 221 21.05 -15.78 -28.09
CA GLY A 221 21.42 -15.99 -29.49
C GLY A 221 20.22 -16.04 -30.45
N ASP A 222 18.99 -15.86 -29.96
CA ASP A 222 17.75 -15.90 -30.75
C ASP A 222 16.99 -14.57 -30.77
N GLY A 223 17.71 -13.46 -30.50
CA GLY A 223 17.16 -12.11 -30.41
C GLY A 223 16.63 -11.75 -29.02
N TYR A 224 16.87 -12.57 -28.02
CA TYR A 224 16.47 -12.36 -26.63
C TYR A 224 17.69 -12.36 -25.71
N THR A 225 17.59 -11.54 -24.64
CA THR A 225 18.52 -11.52 -23.50
C THR A 225 17.76 -11.97 -22.25
N ARG A 226 18.33 -12.92 -21.49
CA ARG A 226 17.83 -13.29 -20.17
C ARG A 226 18.48 -12.40 -19.11
N TRP A 227 17.66 -11.82 -18.25
CA TRP A 227 18.05 -11.04 -17.08
C TRP A 227 17.83 -11.85 -15.83
N ASP A 228 18.84 -11.99 -14.98
CA ASP A 228 18.82 -12.79 -13.76
C ASP A 228 18.87 -11.89 -12.52
N TRP A 229 17.91 -12.09 -11.61
CA TRP A 229 17.76 -11.39 -10.35
C TRP A 229 17.68 -12.37 -9.18
N GLN A 230 18.13 -11.95 -7.99
CA GLN A 230 18.14 -12.74 -6.77
C GLN A 230 17.52 -11.94 -5.63
N VAL A 231 16.39 -12.42 -5.11
CA VAL A 231 15.79 -11.93 -3.86
C VAL A 231 16.32 -12.77 -2.71
N GLN A 232 16.88 -12.12 -1.71
CA GLN A 232 17.58 -12.76 -0.58
C GLN A 232 16.83 -12.66 0.74
N TYR A 233 15.60 -12.17 0.71
CA TYR A 233 14.72 -11.98 1.86
C TYR A 233 13.34 -12.55 1.60
N PRO A 234 12.51 -12.78 2.63
CA PRO A 234 11.11 -13.13 2.40
C PRO A 234 10.42 -12.09 1.50
N ILE A 235 9.56 -12.55 0.62
CA ILE A 235 8.84 -11.69 -0.32
C ILE A 235 7.41 -12.17 -0.50
N ASN A 236 6.45 -11.26 -0.35
CA ASN A 236 5.07 -11.53 -0.70
C ASN A 236 4.93 -11.73 -2.21
N SER A 237 4.13 -12.71 -2.61
CA SER A 237 4.00 -13.09 -4.02
C SER A 237 3.50 -11.95 -4.91
N TYR A 238 2.61 -11.07 -4.43
CA TYR A 238 2.11 -9.94 -5.21
C TYR A 238 3.18 -8.87 -5.48
N ASN A 239 4.20 -8.79 -4.63
CA ASN A 239 5.34 -7.88 -4.78
C ASN A 239 6.31 -8.28 -5.89
N VAL A 240 6.24 -9.52 -6.37
CA VAL A 240 7.09 -9.98 -7.47
C VAL A 240 6.70 -9.25 -8.74
N SER A 241 7.68 -8.53 -9.32
CA SER A 241 7.42 -7.63 -10.45
C SER A 241 8.44 -7.78 -11.56
N VAL A 242 7.99 -7.50 -12.78
CA VAL A 242 8.84 -7.26 -13.95
C VAL A 242 8.53 -5.88 -14.51
N ASN A 243 9.59 -5.12 -14.81
CA ASN A 243 9.49 -3.80 -15.42
C ASN A 243 10.42 -3.78 -16.62
N ILE A 244 9.85 -3.76 -17.79
CA ILE A 244 10.58 -3.94 -19.05
C ILE A 244 10.37 -2.70 -19.92
N GLY A 245 11.47 -2.12 -20.39
CA GLY A 245 11.43 -0.91 -21.21
C GLY A 245 12.80 -0.53 -21.77
N ASP A 246 12.85 0.59 -22.49
CA ASP A 246 14.09 1.21 -22.96
C ASP A 246 14.70 2.04 -21.82
N TYR A 247 14.99 1.38 -20.69
CA TYR A 247 15.45 2.07 -19.49
C TYR A 247 16.92 2.49 -19.58
N VAL A 248 17.17 3.73 -19.12
CA VAL A 248 18.49 4.24 -18.76
C VAL A 248 18.67 4.05 -17.26
N HIS A 249 19.83 3.54 -16.87
CA HIS A 249 20.22 3.32 -15.47
C HIS A 249 21.18 4.41 -15.00
N PHE A 250 20.95 4.89 -13.78
CA PHE A 250 21.93 5.65 -13.01
C PHE A 250 21.81 5.23 -11.54
N ALA A 251 22.87 5.40 -10.77
CA ALA A 251 22.97 4.88 -9.41
C ALA A 251 23.48 5.92 -8.42
N ASP A 252 23.20 5.67 -7.15
CA ASP A 252 23.73 6.36 -5.98
C ASP A 252 23.91 5.33 -4.85
N THR A 253 24.29 5.74 -3.64
CA THR A 253 24.42 4.88 -2.47
C THR A 253 23.92 5.56 -1.22
N TRP A 254 23.41 4.78 -0.25
CA TRP A 254 23.18 5.19 1.12
C TRP A 254 23.91 4.21 2.05
N GLY A 255 25.05 4.65 2.62
CA GLY A 255 25.99 3.70 3.25
C GLY A 255 26.42 2.63 2.25
N ASP A 256 26.27 1.37 2.63
CA ASP A 256 26.57 0.21 1.78
C ASP A 256 25.37 -0.24 0.91
N VAL A 257 24.21 0.41 1.05
CA VAL A 257 23.01 0.09 0.26
C VAL A 257 23.08 0.74 -1.11
N PRO A 258 23.09 -0.02 -2.22
CA PRO A 258 22.99 0.54 -3.56
C PRO A 258 21.60 1.10 -3.82
N LEU A 259 21.55 2.29 -4.44
CA LEU A 259 20.33 2.94 -4.90
C LEU A 259 20.39 2.99 -6.42
N ASP A 260 19.56 2.18 -7.07
CA ASP A 260 19.54 2.02 -8.51
C ASP A 260 18.27 2.64 -9.10
N PHE A 261 18.44 3.49 -10.10
CA PHE A 261 17.34 4.25 -10.70
C PHE A 261 17.22 3.91 -12.18
N TYR A 262 16.02 3.52 -12.59
CA TYR A 262 15.73 3.13 -13.98
C TYR A 262 14.59 3.99 -14.53
N VAL A 263 14.89 4.74 -15.58
CA VAL A 263 13.93 5.68 -16.19
C VAL A 263 14.01 5.65 -17.71
N LEU A 264 12.96 6.12 -18.39
CA LEU A 264 13.00 6.30 -19.84
C LEU A 264 14.03 7.38 -20.22
N PRO A 265 14.64 7.34 -21.42
CA PRO A 265 15.67 8.28 -21.84
C PRO A 265 15.28 9.76 -21.70
N GLY A 266 14.01 10.08 -21.99
CA GLY A 266 13.48 11.45 -21.89
C GLY A 266 13.25 11.96 -20.47
N SER A 267 13.40 11.10 -19.44
CA SER A 267 13.12 11.41 -18.04
C SER A 267 14.38 11.61 -17.18
N VAL A 268 15.57 11.31 -17.71
CA VAL A 268 16.82 11.23 -16.94
C VAL A 268 17.11 12.49 -16.12
N ASP A 269 17.02 13.68 -16.73
CA ASP A 269 17.37 14.92 -16.04
C ASP A 269 16.37 15.24 -14.91
N LYS A 270 15.09 15.01 -15.13
CA LYS A 270 14.04 15.18 -14.12
C LYS A 270 14.20 14.18 -12.97
N ALA A 271 14.49 12.93 -13.32
CA ALA A 271 14.68 11.86 -12.36
C ALA A 271 15.88 12.10 -11.44
N LYS A 272 17.02 12.58 -11.95
CA LYS A 272 18.19 12.92 -11.14
C LYS A 272 17.89 13.96 -10.08
N VAL A 273 17.00 14.90 -10.35
CA VAL A 273 16.55 15.88 -9.36
C VAL A 273 15.57 15.24 -8.36
N GLN A 274 14.51 14.60 -8.87
CA GLN A 274 13.39 14.15 -8.06
C GLN A 274 13.78 12.96 -7.16
N PHE A 275 14.54 12.00 -7.69
CA PHE A 275 14.98 10.80 -6.95
C PHE A 275 16.05 11.10 -5.90
N GLY A 276 16.61 12.33 -5.89
CA GLY A 276 17.38 12.83 -4.77
C GLY A 276 16.65 12.80 -3.43
N GLN A 277 15.30 12.69 -3.43
CA GLN A 277 14.49 12.53 -2.23
C GLN A 277 14.57 11.12 -1.59
N ALA A 278 15.06 10.11 -2.32
CA ALA A 278 15.18 8.75 -1.81
C ALA A 278 16.14 8.65 -0.59
N LYS A 279 17.30 9.31 -0.64
CA LYS A 279 18.26 9.27 0.48
C LYS A 279 17.69 9.84 1.79
N PRO A 280 17.18 11.08 1.85
CA PRO A 280 16.63 11.62 3.08
C PRO A 280 15.41 10.82 3.57
N MET A 281 14.65 10.18 2.68
CA MET A 281 13.56 9.26 3.04
C MET A 281 14.11 8.03 3.75
N ILE A 282 15.07 7.31 3.15
CA ILE A 282 15.69 6.12 3.76
C ILE A 282 16.34 6.48 5.10
N GLU A 283 17.09 7.59 5.16
CA GLU A 283 17.71 8.07 6.40
C GLU A 283 16.69 8.35 7.50
N THR A 284 15.55 8.92 7.13
CA THR A 284 14.46 9.21 8.09
C THR A 284 13.90 7.93 8.68
N TYR A 285 13.52 6.97 7.86
CA TYR A 285 12.92 5.72 8.34
C TYR A 285 13.96 4.83 9.05
N ALA A 286 15.20 4.81 8.61
CA ALA A 286 16.29 4.12 9.30
C ALA A 286 16.53 4.69 10.71
N LYS A 287 16.44 6.00 10.90
CA LYS A 287 16.51 6.62 12.23
C LYS A 287 15.34 6.24 13.14
N ILE A 288 14.17 6.01 12.59
CA ILE A 288 12.96 5.64 13.34
C ILE A 288 12.98 4.14 13.68
N PHE A 289 13.17 3.28 12.70
CA PHE A 289 12.93 1.84 12.80
C PHE A 289 14.23 1.00 12.85
N GLY A 290 15.37 1.54 12.46
CA GLY A 290 16.63 0.83 12.25
C GLY A 290 16.97 0.76 10.76
N ASP A 291 18.02 0.00 10.44
CA ASP A 291 18.58 -0.07 9.09
C ASP A 291 17.55 -0.44 8.01
N TYR A 292 17.87 -0.08 6.78
CA TYR A 292 17.05 -0.45 5.62
C TYR A 292 16.87 -1.97 5.57
N PRO A 293 15.63 -2.48 5.42
CA PRO A 293 15.34 -3.90 5.64
C PRO A 293 16.01 -4.85 4.63
N PHE A 294 16.26 -4.41 3.41
CA PHE A 294 16.70 -5.26 2.31
C PHE A 294 18.09 -4.88 1.77
N GLU A 295 19.03 -4.63 2.66
CA GLU A 295 20.39 -4.14 2.33
C GLU A 295 21.11 -4.96 1.25
N LYS A 296 20.98 -6.30 1.28
CA LYS A 296 21.65 -7.19 0.33
C LYS A 296 21.08 -7.10 -1.08
N ASP A 297 19.82 -6.70 -1.19
CA ASP A 297 19.06 -6.62 -2.45
C ASP A 297 19.11 -5.22 -3.06
N GLY A 298 19.47 -4.20 -2.23
CA GLY A 298 19.49 -2.80 -2.63
C GLY A 298 18.09 -2.19 -2.74
N TYR A 299 18.03 -0.94 -3.14
CA TYR A 299 16.78 -0.18 -3.34
C TYR A 299 16.70 0.33 -4.77
N LYS A 300 15.55 0.21 -5.41
CA LYS A 300 15.32 0.70 -6.78
C LYS A 300 14.11 1.60 -6.87
N LEU A 301 14.21 2.65 -7.69
CA LEU A 301 13.07 3.39 -8.24
C LEU A 301 13.00 3.19 -9.74
N ILE A 302 11.83 2.78 -10.24
CA ILE A 302 11.63 2.39 -11.63
C ILE A 302 10.47 3.18 -12.20
N GLU A 303 10.71 3.97 -13.26
CA GLU A 303 9.67 4.73 -13.95
C GLU A 303 8.65 3.79 -14.61
N VAL A 304 7.36 4.06 -14.33
CA VAL A 304 6.23 3.27 -14.87
C VAL A 304 5.08 4.18 -15.31
N PRO A 305 4.14 3.70 -16.16
CA PRO A 305 3.02 4.51 -16.69
C PRO A 305 1.83 4.67 -15.71
N TYR A 306 1.95 4.22 -14.48
CA TYR A 306 0.96 4.40 -13.40
C TYR A 306 1.58 5.14 -12.21
N SER A 307 0.82 5.46 -11.16
CA SER A 307 1.32 6.35 -10.09
C SER A 307 2.50 5.79 -9.30
N GLY A 308 2.45 4.54 -8.90
CA GLY A 308 3.47 3.85 -8.10
C GLY A 308 2.92 2.56 -7.53
N MET A 309 3.81 1.72 -7.05
CA MET A 309 3.56 0.49 -6.30
C MET A 309 4.79 0.13 -5.47
N GLU A 310 4.54 -0.51 -4.36
CA GLU A 310 5.49 -0.85 -3.30
C GLU A 310 6.28 -2.13 -3.56
N HIS A 311 6.47 -2.56 -4.80
CA HIS A 311 7.19 -3.81 -5.10
C HIS A 311 8.54 -3.88 -4.36
N GLN A 312 8.69 -4.86 -3.47
CA GLN A 312 9.87 -5.01 -2.61
C GLN A 312 11.17 -4.83 -3.36
N THR A 313 12.01 -3.89 -2.95
CA THR A 313 13.31 -3.53 -3.57
C THR A 313 13.24 -3.09 -5.05
N ALA A 314 12.05 -2.96 -5.60
CA ALA A 314 11.78 -2.58 -6.99
C ALA A 314 10.60 -1.60 -7.06
N VAL A 315 10.63 -0.60 -6.19
CA VAL A 315 9.56 0.41 -6.04
C VAL A 315 9.32 1.11 -7.36
N THR A 316 8.07 1.11 -7.82
CA THR A 316 7.72 1.73 -9.09
C THR A 316 7.19 3.15 -8.91
N TYR A 317 7.50 3.99 -9.88
CA TYR A 317 7.31 5.43 -9.79
C TYR A 317 6.69 6.01 -11.06
N GLY A 318 5.59 6.73 -10.94
CA GLY A 318 4.92 7.43 -12.06
C GLY A 318 4.31 8.77 -11.66
N ASN A 319 4.89 9.47 -10.68
CA ASN A 319 4.42 10.76 -10.17
C ASN A 319 4.87 11.97 -11.01
N ARG A 320 5.25 11.76 -12.27
CA ARG A 320 5.63 12.80 -13.24
C ARG A 320 6.84 13.63 -12.85
N PHE A 321 7.66 13.16 -11.90
CA PHE A 321 8.81 13.87 -11.35
C PHE A 321 8.44 15.23 -10.73
N ALA A 322 7.37 15.24 -9.91
CA ALA A 322 6.86 16.42 -9.26
C ALA A 322 6.45 16.12 -7.81
N ASN A 323 6.51 17.14 -6.95
CA ASN A 323 6.05 17.05 -5.58
C ASN A 323 4.51 16.96 -5.49
N GLY A 324 3.99 16.51 -4.34
CA GLY A 324 2.60 16.18 -4.13
C GLY A 324 2.23 14.84 -4.80
N TYR A 325 0.94 14.56 -4.89
CA TYR A 325 0.40 13.41 -5.61
C TYR A 325 -0.07 13.84 -7.00
N LEU A 326 0.68 13.51 -8.04
CA LEU A 326 0.43 13.97 -9.41
C LEU A 326 0.27 15.52 -9.47
N GLU A 327 1.22 16.25 -8.84
CA GLU A 327 1.26 17.71 -8.74
C GLU A 327 0.15 18.32 -7.87
N ARG A 328 -0.61 17.51 -7.14
CA ARG A 328 -1.72 17.98 -6.30
C ARG A 328 -1.36 17.95 -4.82
N ASP A 329 -1.87 18.92 -4.09
CA ASP A 329 -1.87 18.86 -2.63
C ASP A 329 -2.81 17.76 -2.14
N TRP A 330 -2.23 16.60 -1.80
CA TRP A 330 -3.00 15.40 -1.48
C TRP A 330 -3.85 15.56 -0.22
N THR A 331 -3.32 16.24 0.79
CA THR A 331 -4.02 16.47 2.07
C THR A 331 -4.82 17.78 2.10
N GLY A 332 -4.62 18.67 1.14
CA GLY A 332 -5.34 19.94 1.07
C GLY A 332 -4.87 21.00 2.07
N VAL A 333 -3.72 20.81 2.71
CA VAL A 333 -3.18 21.68 3.75
C VAL A 333 -1.84 22.34 3.37
N GLY A 334 -1.42 22.20 2.13
CA GLY A 334 -0.20 22.80 1.58
C GLY A 334 1.09 22.00 1.85
N VAL A 335 1.06 21.03 2.74
CA VAL A 335 2.25 20.32 3.21
C VAL A 335 2.71 19.27 2.20
N SER A 336 1.79 18.51 1.59
CA SER A 336 2.14 17.45 0.64
C SER A 336 2.85 17.97 -0.63
N LEU A 337 2.79 19.26 -0.94
CA LEU A 337 3.55 19.87 -2.04
C LEU A 337 5.04 20.07 -1.71
N LYS A 338 5.48 19.82 -0.49
CA LYS A 338 6.88 19.97 -0.09
C LYS A 338 7.75 18.76 -0.47
N PHE A 339 7.16 17.62 -0.80
CA PHE A 339 7.84 16.36 -1.11
C PHE A 339 7.11 15.56 -2.19
N ASP A 340 7.78 14.58 -2.78
CA ASP A 340 7.17 13.63 -3.71
C ASP A 340 6.40 12.56 -2.94
N PHE A 341 5.07 12.60 -3.03
CA PHE A 341 4.20 11.68 -2.31
C PHE A 341 4.50 10.21 -2.63
N ILE A 342 4.68 9.88 -3.91
CA ILE A 342 4.91 8.49 -4.34
C ILE A 342 6.26 7.96 -3.84
N ILE A 343 7.33 8.76 -3.90
CA ILE A 343 8.62 8.32 -3.34
C ILE A 343 8.47 8.00 -1.86
N ILE A 344 7.79 8.86 -1.09
CA ILE A 344 7.68 8.69 0.36
C ILE A 344 6.74 7.53 0.72
N HIS A 345 5.57 7.45 0.10
CA HIS A 345 4.57 6.41 0.39
C HIS A 345 5.04 5.03 -0.04
N GLU A 346 5.33 4.84 -1.32
CA GLU A 346 5.70 3.51 -1.84
C GLU A 346 7.01 2.97 -1.23
N SER A 347 7.96 3.87 -0.91
CA SER A 347 9.20 3.43 -0.27
C SER A 347 9.05 3.16 1.22
N ALA A 348 8.10 3.77 1.91
CA ALA A 348 7.81 3.46 3.30
C ALA A 348 7.29 2.03 3.47
N HIS A 349 6.67 1.49 2.44
CA HIS A 349 6.25 0.09 2.39
C HIS A 349 7.41 -0.91 2.52
N GLU A 350 8.66 -0.54 2.27
CA GLU A 350 9.81 -1.41 2.55
C GLU A 350 9.83 -1.83 4.03
N TRP A 351 9.36 -0.96 4.95
CA TRP A 351 9.22 -1.28 6.37
C TRP A 351 7.89 -1.94 6.70
N PHE A 352 6.76 -1.41 6.17
CA PHE A 352 5.40 -1.93 6.44
C PHE A 352 4.66 -2.23 5.13
N GLY A 353 4.46 -3.49 4.85
CA GLY A 353 3.99 -4.06 3.59
C GLY A 353 4.94 -5.12 3.09
N ASN A 354 6.25 -4.83 3.14
CA ASN A 354 7.30 -5.74 2.67
C ASN A 354 8.03 -6.43 3.84
N ALA A 355 8.66 -5.69 4.77
CA ALA A 355 9.35 -6.30 5.89
C ALA A 355 8.42 -6.74 7.03
N VAL A 356 7.33 -6.03 7.26
CA VAL A 356 6.23 -6.45 8.14
C VAL A 356 4.98 -6.52 7.30
N SER A 357 4.52 -7.72 6.98
CA SER A 357 3.41 -7.97 6.07
C SER A 357 2.14 -8.38 6.82
N ALA A 358 0.97 -8.11 6.24
CA ALA A 358 -0.29 -8.70 6.70
C ALA A 358 -0.39 -10.16 6.24
N ALA A 359 -0.86 -11.05 7.12
CA ALA A 359 -1.05 -12.46 6.78
C ALA A 359 -2.37 -12.75 6.04
N ASP A 360 -3.28 -11.79 6.02
CA ASP A 360 -4.55 -11.87 5.29
C ASP A 360 -4.90 -10.50 4.72
N VAL A 361 -5.47 -10.46 3.55
CA VAL A 361 -5.89 -9.22 2.87
C VAL A 361 -6.82 -8.36 3.74
N SER A 362 -7.63 -8.98 4.61
CA SER A 362 -8.50 -8.26 5.54
C SER A 362 -7.75 -7.41 6.57
N ASP A 363 -6.47 -7.71 6.81
CA ASP A 363 -5.59 -7.00 7.74
C ASP A 363 -4.66 -6.00 7.04
N MET A 364 -4.94 -5.63 5.80
CA MET A 364 -4.14 -4.73 4.94
C MET A 364 -3.85 -3.35 5.57
N TRP A 365 -4.61 -2.93 6.58
CA TRP A 365 -4.31 -1.72 7.35
C TRP A 365 -2.91 -1.77 8.00
N ILE A 366 -2.36 -2.99 8.25
CA ILE A 366 -1.00 -3.19 8.77
C ILE A 366 0.03 -2.70 7.74
N GLN A 367 -0.28 -2.78 6.47
CA GLN A 367 0.54 -2.26 5.37
C GLN A 367 0.20 -0.78 5.15
N GLU A 368 -1.01 -0.49 4.74
CA GLU A 368 -1.44 0.83 4.27
C GLU A 368 -1.61 1.87 5.36
N GLY A 369 -2.15 1.46 6.51
CA GLY A 369 -2.36 2.37 7.64
C GLY A 369 -1.05 2.81 8.29
N TRP A 370 -0.11 1.87 8.45
CA TRP A 370 1.22 2.22 8.94
C TRP A 370 1.97 3.08 7.93
N THR A 371 1.96 2.73 6.64
CA THR A 371 2.65 3.50 5.61
C THR A 371 2.09 4.92 5.50
N THR A 372 0.77 5.08 5.52
CA THR A 372 0.15 6.42 5.57
C THR A 372 0.54 7.20 6.84
N TYR A 373 0.70 6.53 7.97
CA TYR A 373 1.23 7.17 9.18
C TYR A 373 2.71 7.53 9.06
N LEU A 374 3.51 6.70 8.39
CA LEU A 374 4.92 6.98 8.13
C LEU A 374 5.13 8.24 7.29
N GLU A 375 4.22 8.58 6.38
CA GLU A 375 4.25 9.87 5.68
C GLU A 375 4.23 11.05 6.67
N ALA A 376 3.35 10.99 7.69
CA ALA A 376 3.30 12.04 8.72
C ALA A 376 4.57 12.06 9.58
N LEU A 377 5.17 10.90 9.88
CA LEU A 377 6.45 10.82 10.60
C LEU A 377 7.63 11.36 9.76
N TYR A 378 7.60 11.14 8.43
CA TYR A 378 8.55 11.78 7.51
C TYR A 378 8.40 13.30 7.54
N VAL A 379 7.16 13.80 7.44
CA VAL A 379 6.86 15.24 7.52
C VAL A 379 7.36 15.83 8.85
N GLU A 380 7.15 15.14 9.97
CA GLU A 380 7.62 15.57 11.29
C GLU A 380 9.14 15.75 11.33
N ARG A 381 9.88 14.79 10.76
CA ARG A 381 11.35 14.81 10.74
C ARG A 381 11.93 15.84 9.78
N MET A 382 11.26 16.05 8.65
CA MET A 382 11.78 16.93 7.59
C MET A 382 11.28 18.38 7.73
N PHE A 383 10.08 18.59 8.22
CA PHE A 383 9.42 19.90 8.20
C PHE A 383 8.90 20.36 9.58
N GLY A 384 9.00 19.50 10.59
CA GLY A 384 8.59 19.78 11.97
C GLY A 384 7.20 19.28 12.34
N TYR A 385 6.95 19.24 13.66
CA TYR A 385 5.74 18.66 14.24
C TYR A 385 4.45 19.37 13.82
N ASP A 386 4.46 20.71 13.72
CA ASP A 386 3.28 21.48 13.33
C ASP A 386 2.79 21.14 11.91
N ASP A 387 3.73 20.93 10.99
CA ASP A 387 3.39 20.53 9.63
C ASP A 387 2.92 19.06 9.59
N ALA A 388 3.50 18.18 10.40
CA ALA A 388 3.03 16.80 10.55
C ALA A 388 1.61 16.75 11.10
N LEU A 389 1.32 17.58 12.09
CA LEU A 389 -0.01 17.66 12.69
C LEU A 389 -1.06 18.16 11.67
N LYS A 390 -0.74 19.17 10.88
CA LYS A 390 -1.59 19.61 9.75
C LYS A 390 -1.77 18.50 8.73
N TYR A 391 -0.67 17.83 8.36
CA TYR A 391 -0.66 16.78 7.34
C TYR A 391 -1.57 15.62 7.70
N ILE A 392 -1.40 15.03 8.89
CA ILE A 392 -2.21 13.88 9.34
C ILE A 392 -3.69 14.25 9.49
N ASN A 393 -3.99 15.43 10.00
CA ASN A 393 -5.38 15.92 10.12
C ASN A 393 -6.02 16.23 8.75
N GLY A 394 -5.24 16.52 7.73
CA GLY A 394 -5.70 16.66 6.35
C GLY A 394 -6.32 15.40 5.77
N TYR A 395 -6.11 14.24 6.39
CA TYR A 395 -6.76 12.98 6.02
C TYR A 395 -8.20 12.83 6.55
N LYS A 396 -8.60 13.57 7.59
CA LYS A 396 -9.96 13.45 8.17
C LYS A 396 -11.10 13.55 7.16
N PRO A 397 -11.09 14.48 6.20
CA PRO A 397 -12.16 14.58 5.20
C PRO A 397 -12.22 13.40 4.21
N LYS A 398 -11.18 12.56 4.15
CA LYS A 398 -11.09 11.42 3.25
C LYS A 398 -11.64 10.13 3.89
N VAL A 399 -11.83 10.11 5.21
CA VAL A 399 -12.34 8.94 5.93
C VAL A 399 -13.84 8.78 5.69
N GLY A 400 -14.25 7.58 5.30
CA GLY A 400 -15.64 7.26 5.02
C GLY A 400 -16.46 6.87 6.25
N ASN A 401 -15.87 6.18 7.22
CA ASN A 401 -16.54 5.62 8.40
C ASN A 401 -17.86 4.89 8.08
N ARG A 402 -17.86 4.07 6.99
CA ARG A 402 -19.08 3.38 6.52
C ARG A 402 -19.10 1.90 6.84
N GLN A 403 -17.95 1.33 7.09
CA GLN A 403 -17.76 -0.10 7.36
C GLN A 403 -16.46 -0.32 8.13
N PRO A 404 -16.30 -1.48 8.80
CA PRO A 404 -15.05 -1.84 9.44
C PRO A 404 -13.86 -1.82 8.48
N ILE A 405 -12.67 -1.50 8.99
CA ILE A 405 -11.41 -1.61 8.25
C ILE A 405 -11.01 -3.07 8.11
N VAL A 406 -10.97 -3.80 9.24
CA VAL A 406 -10.72 -5.25 9.25
C VAL A 406 -12.00 -5.96 8.85
N THR A 407 -11.96 -6.60 7.68
CA THR A 407 -13.10 -7.28 7.07
C THR A 407 -13.14 -8.78 7.40
N GLN A 408 -13.94 -9.55 6.70
CA GLN A 408 -13.99 -11.00 6.86
C GLN A 408 -12.71 -11.64 6.32
N ARG A 409 -12.02 -12.42 7.14
CA ARG A 409 -10.86 -13.22 6.74
C ARG A 409 -11.24 -14.44 5.91
N GLY A 410 -10.27 -14.99 5.21
CA GLY A 410 -10.45 -16.17 4.37
C GLY A 410 -11.23 -15.90 3.10
N ILE A 411 -11.42 -14.65 2.72
CA ILE A 411 -11.97 -14.25 1.43
C ILE A 411 -11.08 -13.18 0.80
N HIS A 412 -10.84 -13.29 -0.48
CA HIS A 412 -10.10 -12.28 -1.22
C HIS A 412 -11.00 -11.09 -1.55
N ARG A 413 -10.87 -10.06 -0.74
CA ARG A 413 -11.60 -8.80 -0.90
C ARG A 413 -10.81 -7.64 -0.31
N THR A 414 -10.45 -6.68 -1.15
CA THR A 414 -9.76 -5.46 -0.70
C THR A 414 -10.61 -4.72 0.35
N PRO A 415 -10.03 -4.36 1.51
CA PRO A 415 -10.70 -3.54 2.52
C PRO A 415 -11.07 -2.14 2.00
N PRO A 416 -11.89 -1.38 2.75
CA PRO A 416 -12.24 -0.01 2.38
C PRO A 416 -11.01 0.93 2.47
N GLN A 417 -11.05 2.04 1.75
CA GLN A 417 -9.97 3.06 1.79
C GLN A 417 -9.68 3.61 3.20
N ASP A 418 -10.57 3.39 4.15
CA ASP A 418 -10.36 3.72 5.56
C ASP A 418 -9.17 2.95 6.16
N MET A 419 -8.70 1.88 5.51
CA MET A 419 -7.47 1.19 5.87
C MET A 419 -6.22 2.09 5.79
N TYR A 420 -6.22 3.09 4.91
CA TYR A 420 -5.21 4.15 4.83
C TYR A 420 -5.43 5.21 5.90
N PHE A 421 -6.50 5.97 5.75
CA PHE A 421 -6.68 7.25 6.43
C PHE A 421 -7.17 7.10 7.87
N LYS A 422 -8.21 6.29 8.10
CA LYS A 422 -8.70 6.06 9.48
C LYS A 422 -7.67 5.32 10.32
N ALA A 423 -6.96 4.36 9.73
CA ALA A 423 -5.92 3.64 10.43
C ALA A 423 -4.73 4.54 10.80
N ALA A 424 -4.26 5.42 9.91
CA ALA A 424 -3.21 6.38 10.22
C ALA A 424 -3.63 7.37 11.32
N LEU A 425 -4.86 7.90 11.25
CA LEU A 425 -5.43 8.75 12.30
C LEU A 425 -5.59 8.01 13.64
N PHE A 426 -5.89 6.72 13.60
CA PHE A 426 -5.91 5.88 14.79
C PHE A 426 -4.52 5.71 15.40
N LEU A 427 -3.48 5.44 14.61
CA LEU A 427 -2.09 5.37 15.09
C LEU A 427 -1.64 6.71 15.70
N HIS A 428 -2.02 7.84 15.10
CA HIS A 428 -1.79 9.16 15.66
C HIS A 428 -2.53 9.36 16.99
N THR A 429 -3.77 8.88 17.09
CA THR A 429 -4.55 8.87 18.34
C THR A 429 -3.88 8.02 19.42
N LEU A 430 -3.35 6.83 19.07
CA LEU A 430 -2.61 5.98 20.01
C LEU A 430 -1.34 6.66 20.55
N ARG A 431 -0.59 7.40 19.71
CA ARG A 431 0.54 8.23 20.17
C ARG A 431 0.08 9.21 21.24
N SER A 432 -1.05 9.85 21.01
CA SER A 432 -1.63 10.82 21.95
C SER A 432 -2.16 10.16 23.23
N VAL A 433 -2.63 8.92 23.15
CA VAL A 433 -3.02 8.09 24.32
C VAL A 433 -1.80 7.71 25.15
N VAL A 434 -0.68 7.35 24.51
CA VAL A 434 0.60 7.07 25.20
C VAL A 434 1.10 8.34 25.88
N ASN A 435 0.93 9.50 25.26
CA ASN A 435 1.25 10.84 25.79
C ASN A 435 2.69 10.97 26.32
N ASP A 436 3.62 10.31 25.66
CA ASP A 436 5.05 10.29 25.92
C ASP A 436 5.76 9.96 24.60
N ASP A 437 6.38 10.95 23.98
CA ASP A 437 6.99 10.80 22.67
C ASP A 437 8.20 9.88 22.70
N GLU A 438 9.04 9.92 23.75
CA GLU A 438 10.20 9.04 23.85
C GLU A 438 9.75 7.57 23.91
N ARG A 439 8.73 7.31 24.74
CA ARG A 439 8.10 6.00 24.83
C ARG A 439 7.45 5.58 23.53
N TRP A 440 6.79 6.50 22.81
CA TRP A 440 6.18 6.21 21.50
C TRP A 440 7.21 5.81 20.45
N TRP A 441 8.29 6.58 20.31
CA TRP A 441 9.35 6.28 19.35
C TRP A 441 10.01 4.92 19.63
N LYS A 442 10.24 4.61 20.90
CA LYS A 442 10.75 3.29 21.29
C LYS A 442 9.75 2.18 20.96
N LEU A 443 8.46 2.38 21.27
CA LEU A 443 7.39 1.40 21.07
C LEU A 443 7.25 1.00 19.60
N ILE A 444 7.20 1.97 18.68
CA ILE A 444 7.05 1.67 17.24
C ILE A 444 8.31 1.04 16.65
N ARG A 445 9.49 1.40 17.14
CA ARG A 445 10.74 0.74 16.77
C ARG A 445 10.76 -0.71 17.23
N ASP A 446 10.42 -0.98 18.49
CA ASP A 446 10.37 -2.32 19.06
C ASP A 446 9.32 -3.19 18.36
N PHE A 447 8.17 -2.60 17.98
CA PHE A 447 7.15 -3.25 17.16
C PHE A 447 7.73 -3.72 15.82
N TYR A 448 8.34 -2.81 15.08
CA TYR A 448 8.97 -3.15 13.80
C TYR A 448 10.06 -4.23 13.97
N GLN A 449 10.97 -4.07 14.92
CA GLN A 449 12.06 -5.04 15.16
C GLN A 449 11.53 -6.42 15.57
N ARG A 450 10.41 -6.47 16.30
CA ARG A 450 9.77 -7.72 16.73
C ARG A 450 9.18 -8.51 15.56
N PHE A 451 8.60 -7.81 14.59
CA PHE A 451 7.84 -8.43 13.50
C PHE A 451 8.51 -8.36 12.13
N LYS A 452 9.70 -7.77 12.03
CA LYS A 452 10.50 -7.72 10.80
C LYS A 452 10.61 -9.12 10.18
N TYR A 453 10.28 -9.22 8.90
CA TYR A 453 10.21 -10.45 8.10
C TYR A 453 9.16 -11.47 8.58
N GLN A 454 8.04 -10.98 9.06
CA GLN A 454 6.93 -11.82 9.49
C GLN A 454 5.60 -11.32 8.88
N ASN A 455 4.73 -12.28 8.62
CA ASN A 455 3.34 -12.04 8.24
C ASN A 455 2.50 -12.09 9.52
N ILE A 456 1.84 -11.01 9.84
CA ILE A 456 1.12 -10.84 11.11
C ILE A 456 -0.36 -10.52 10.91
N MET A 457 -1.14 -10.75 11.94
CA MET A 457 -2.57 -10.41 12.03
C MET A 457 -2.77 -9.20 12.95
N THR A 458 -3.93 -8.55 12.85
CA THR A 458 -4.33 -7.48 13.79
C THR A 458 -4.17 -7.88 15.26
N GLU A 459 -4.45 -9.13 15.61
CA GLU A 459 -4.31 -9.64 16.98
C GLU A 459 -2.86 -9.65 17.49
N ASP A 460 -1.88 -9.80 16.61
CA ASP A 460 -0.46 -9.72 16.97
C ASP A 460 -0.09 -8.27 17.31
N VAL A 461 -0.59 -7.31 16.54
CA VAL A 461 -0.44 -5.88 16.84
C VAL A 461 -1.06 -5.55 18.21
N VAL A 462 -2.33 -5.93 18.41
CA VAL A 462 -3.05 -5.67 19.67
C VAL A 462 -2.30 -6.27 20.87
N ARG A 463 -1.87 -7.53 20.74
CA ARG A 463 -1.13 -8.24 21.80
C ARG A 463 0.18 -7.54 22.14
N PHE A 464 0.92 -7.08 21.12
CA PHE A 464 2.16 -6.35 21.32
C PHE A 464 1.92 -5.04 22.10
N PHE A 465 0.98 -4.21 21.66
CA PHE A 465 0.67 -2.94 22.30
C PHE A 465 0.16 -3.13 23.74
N ASN A 466 -0.71 -4.11 23.98
CA ASN A 466 -1.20 -4.43 25.32
C ASN A 466 -0.06 -4.82 26.26
N MET A 467 0.87 -5.64 25.78
CA MET A 467 2.00 -6.11 26.58
C MET A 467 2.98 -4.96 26.90
N GLU A 468 3.39 -4.18 25.90
CA GLU A 468 4.40 -3.12 26.09
C GLU A 468 3.85 -1.93 26.88
N LEU A 469 2.57 -1.62 26.72
CA LEU A 469 1.91 -0.55 27.47
C LEU A 469 1.37 -1.01 28.83
N ARG A 470 1.33 -2.33 29.07
CA ARG A 470 0.73 -2.95 30.27
C ARG A 470 -0.71 -2.49 30.51
N GLN A 471 -1.46 -2.39 29.45
CA GLN A 471 -2.84 -1.93 29.43
C GLN A 471 -3.61 -2.73 28.39
N ASP A 472 -4.85 -3.14 28.71
CA ASP A 472 -5.73 -3.74 27.72
C ASP A 472 -6.33 -2.64 26.83
N LEU A 473 -5.80 -2.52 25.63
CA LEU A 473 -6.27 -1.61 24.57
C LEU A 473 -7.14 -2.34 23.54
N THR A 474 -7.43 -3.63 23.74
CA THR A 474 -8.24 -4.43 22.80
C THR A 474 -9.54 -3.72 22.41
N PRO A 475 -10.35 -3.18 23.35
CA PRO A 475 -11.59 -2.48 22.97
C PRO A 475 -11.32 -1.19 22.16
N VAL A 476 -10.15 -0.56 22.36
CA VAL A 476 -9.77 0.64 21.61
C VAL A 476 -9.43 0.27 20.16
N PHE A 477 -8.60 -0.75 19.96
CA PHE A 477 -8.31 -1.28 18.63
C PHE A 477 -9.58 -1.75 17.91
N ASP A 478 -10.43 -2.52 18.59
CA ASP A 478 -11.65 -3.06 18.00
C ASP A 478 -12.62 -1.96 17.59
N GLN A 479 -12.77 -0.89 18.39
CA GLN A 479 -13.61 0.25 18.04
C GLN A 479 -13.14 0.93 16.75
N TYR A 480 -11.84 1.14 16.55
CA TYR A 480 -11.34 1.81 15.35
C TYR A 480 -11.27 0.90 14.12
N LEU A 481 -10.94 -0.36 14.31
CA LEU A 481 -10.66 -1.29 13.21
C LEU A 481 -11.86 -2.15 12.82
N ARG A 482 -12.70 -2.54 13.79
CA ARG A 482 -13.81 -3.48 13.58
C ARG A 482 -15.20 -2.82 13.67
N ARG A 483 -15.26 -1.51 13.93
CA ARG A 483 -16.50 -0.72 13.93
C ARG A 483 -16.38 0.41 12.93
N ALA A 484 -17.52 0.74 12.31
CA ALA A 484 -17.60 1.87 11.39
C ALA A 484 -17.50 3.20 12.14
N ASP A 485 -18.26 3.34 13.22
CA ASP A 485 -18.42 4.59 13.94
C ASP A 485 -17.20 4.93 14.81
N LEU A 486 -16.96 6.24 14.96
CA LEU A 486 -15.97 6.76 15.89
C LEU A 486 -16.52 6.80 17.32
N PRO A 487 -15.66 6.60 18.34
CA PRO A 487 -16.08 6.83 19.71
C PRO A 487 -16.42 8.31 19.91
N THR A 488 -17.46 8.58 20.71
CA THR A 488 -17.93 9.93 21.02
C THR A 488 -17.71 10.22 22.51
N LEU A 489 -16.93 11.25 22.82
CA LEU A 489 -16.81 11.78 24.16
C LEU A 489 -18.04 12.63 24.47
N GLU A 490 -18.85 12.21 25.44
CA GLU A 490 -20.01 12.95 25.93
C GLU A 490 -19.61 13.72 27.20
N LEU A 491 -19.84 15.03 27.20
CA LEU A 491 -19.53 15.96 28.28
C LEU A 491 -20.80 16.70 28.68
N ALA A 492 -21.23 16.57 29.94
CA ALA A 492 -22.41 17.25 30.46
C ALA A 492 -22.01 18.15 31.67
N PHE A 493 -22.20 19.46 31.51
CA PHE A 493 -21.86 20.47 32.52
C PHE A 493 -23.09 20.83 33.35
N ASP A 494 -22.96 20.79 34.67
CA ASP A 494 -23.92 21.38 35.60
C ASP A 494 -23.27 22.61 36.21
N GLU A 495 -23.59 23.78 35.65
CA GLU A 495 -23.03 25.05 36.08
C GLU A 495 -23.46 25.40 37.51
N LYS A 496 -24.68 24.99 37.95
CA LYS A 496 -25.18 25.26 39.31
C LYS A 496 -24.44 24.43 40.34
N ALA A 497 -24.16 23.19 40.02
CA ALA A 497 -23.40 22.29 40.88
C ALA A 497 -21.88 22.46 40.71
N GLY A 498 -21.42 23.12 39.67
CA GLY A 498 -20.00 23.25 39.34
C GLY A 498 -19.36 21.89 38.99
N THR A 499 -20.11 21.01 38.34
CA THR A 499 -19.64 19.64 38.02
C THR A 499 -19.64 19.38 36.52
N LEU A 500 -18.77 18.45 36.11
CA LEU A 500 -18.68 17.86 34.79
C LEU A 500 -18.93 16.37 34.90
N ALA A 501 -19.97 15.88 34.20
CA ALA A 501 -20.15 14.46 33.95
C ALA A 501 -19.59 14.13 32.56
N TYR A 502 -18.91 13.00 32.45
CA TYR A 502 -18.27 12.59 31.19
C TYR A 502 -18.26 11.08 31.03
N ARG A 503 -18.32 10.62 29.77
CA ARG A 503 -18.19 9.20 29.39
C ARG A 503 -17.82 9.04 27.92
N TRP A 504 -17.44 7.84 27.54
CA TRP A 504 -17.45 7.39 26.15
C TRP A 504 -18.80 6.81 25.76
N ARG A 505 -19.30 7.18 24.59
CA ARG A 505 -20.29 6.42 23.84
C ARG A 505 -19.54 5.72 22.70
N ALA A 506 -19.47 4.39 22.78
CA ALA A 506 -18.75 3.53 21.84
C ALA A 506 -19.52 2.21 21.64
N ASP A 507 -19.29 1.55 20.49
CA ASP A 507 -19.93 0.27 20.18
C ASP A 507 -19.26 -0.89 20.91
N GLU A 508 -17.95 -0.74 21.20
CA GLU A 508 -17.21 -1.76 21.92
C GLU A 508 -17.44 -1.71 23.44
N ARG A 509 -17.77 -2.87 23.98
CA ARG A 509 -17.89 -3.02 25.42
C ARG A 509 -16.54 -2.84 26.10
N GLY A 510 -16.53 -2.12 27.22
CA GLY A 510 -15.31 -1.87 27.97
C GLY A 510 -14.38 -0.85 27.31
N PHE A 511 -14.85 -0.13 26.28
CA PHE A 511 -14.07 0.96 25.69
C PHE A 511 -13.69 1.97 26.77
N ALA A 512 -12.38 2.15 26.95
CA ALA A 512 -11.80 3.07 27.91
C ALA A 512 -10.50 3.62 27.33
N MET A 513 -10.56 4.83 26.81
CA MET A 513 -9.41 5.49 26.18
C MET A 513 -9.11 6.79 26.93
N PRO A 514 -7.89 6.96 27.47
CA PRO A 514 -7.47 8.24 28.06
C PRO A 514 -7.49 9.34 27.00
N ILE A 515 -7.89 10.55 27.41
CA ILE A 515 -7.94 11.68 26.51
C ILE A 515 -7.55 12.96 27.25
N ARG A 516 -6.77 13.83 26.62
CA ARG A 516 -6.54 15.18 27.14
C ARG A 516 -7.77 16.04 26.90
N ALA A 517 -8.15 16.80 27.91
CA ALA A 517 -9.26 17.74 27.82
C ALA A 517 -9.12 18.80 28.92
N GLY A 518 -9.80 19.92 28.81
CA GLY A 518 -9.78 20.98 29.81
C GLY A 518 -9.42 22.34 29.23
N ASP A 519 -8.76 23.15 30.03
CA ASP A 519 -8.23 24.44 29.59
C ASP A 519 -6.96 24.20 28.74
N PRO A 520 -6.82 24.81 27.55
CA PRO A 520 -5.61 24.71 26.73
C PRO A 520 -4.32 25.09 27.42
N GLU A 521 -4.37 25.98 28.42
CA GLU A 521 -3.20 26.36 29.22
C GLU A 521 -2.87 25.32 30.30
N GLN A 522 -3.84 24.44 30.66
CA GLN A 522 -3.69 23.42 31.70
C GLN A 522 -4.49 22.14 31.38
N TRP A 523 -4.00 21.37 30.42
CA TRP A 523 -4.64 20.11 30.04
C TRP A 523 -4.70 19.09 31.19
N LEU A 524 -5.85 18.45 31.33
CA LEU A 524 -6.05 17.30 32.18
C LEU A 524 -6.08 16.01 31.35
N THR A 525 -5.72 14.89 31.95
CA THR A 525 -5.96 13.57 31.37
C THR A 525 -7.22 12.99 31.99
N LEU A 526 -8.32 13.00 31.24
CA LEU A 526 -9.52 12.24 31.61
C LEU A 526 -9.32 10.76 31.31
N ARG A 527 -9.95 9.90 32.09
CA ARG A 527 -9.98 8.45 31.88
C ARG A 527 -11.43 7.96 31.80
N PRO A 528 -12.19 8.40 30.78
CA PRO A 528 -13.60 8.03 30.65
C PRO A 528 -13.74 6.55 30.32
N THR A 529 -14.81 5.96 30.83
CA THR A 529 -15.34 4.64 30.46
C THR A 529 -16.69 4.83 29.74
N THR A 530 -17.37 3.76 29.41
CA THR A 530 -18.74 3.84 28.86
C THR A 530 -19.79 4.24 29.91
N GLU A 531 -19.44 4.23 31.18
CA GLU A 531 -20.29 4.67 32.28
C GLU A 531 -20.04 6.13 32.63
N TRP A 532 -21.09 6.85 33.07
CA TRP A 532 -20.98 8.24 33.49
C TRP A 532 -20.09 8.36 34.72
N GLN A 533 -19.10 9.23 34.63
CA GLN A 533 -18.20 9.63 35.72
C GLN A 533 -18.40 11.11 35.97
N VAL A 534 -18.31 11.54 37.24
CA VAL A 534 -18.52 12.93 37.62
C VAL A 534 -17.30 13.46 38.34
N MET A 535 -16.90 14.68 38.02
CA MET A 535 -15.85 15.42 38.70
C MET A 535 -16.25 16.88 38.90
N LYS A 536 -15.50 17.61 39.72
CA LYS A 536 -15.60 19.06 39.75
C LYS A 536 -15.20 19.61 38.38
N ALA A 537 -15.99 20.51 37.79
CA ALA A 537 -15.66 21.12 36.52
C ALA A 537 -14.32 21.90 36.63
N PRO A 538 -13.33 21.61 35.80
CA PRO A 538 -12.00 22.25 35.88
C PRO A 538 -12.04 23.68 35.35
N SER A 539 -12.96 23.96 34.45
CA SER A 539 -13.20 25.29 33.85
C SER A 539 -14.67 25.44 33.47
N ALA A 540 -15.07 26.63 33.05
CA ALA A 540 -16.37 26.86 32.43
C ALA A 540 -16.51 26.03 31.14
N LYS A 541 -17.75 25.70 30.77
CA LYS A 541 -18.06 24.90 29.57
C LYS A 541 -17.44 25.44 28.29
N GLU A 542 -17.43 26.77 28.14
CA GLU A 542 -16.91 27.45 26.95
C GLU A 542 -15.38 27.36 26.84
N ALA A 543 -14.69 27.36 27.99
CA ALA A 543 -13.23 27.30 28.06
C ALA A 543 -12.71 25.84 28.08
N PHE A 544 -13.61 24.87 28.17
CA PHE A 544 -13.22 23.45 28.18
C PHE A 544 -13.06 22.94 26.75
N GLU A 545 -11.88 22.51 26.38
CA GLU A 545 -11.55 22.02 25.05
C GLU A 545 -11.11 20.55 25.05
N VAL A 546 -11.19 19.93 23.89
CA VAL A 546 -10.59 18.64 23.58
C VAL A 546 -9.72 18.84 22.33
N PRO A 547 -8.41 18.54 22.38
CA PRO A 547 -7.51 18.77 21.25
C PRO A 547 -7.77 17.75 20.13
N LEU A 548 -8.75 18.04 19.27
CA LEU A 548 -9.19 17.16 18.20
C LEU A 548 -8.13 16.93 17.12
N ASP A 549 -7.10 17.75 17.05
CA ASP A 549 -5.93 17.57 16.22
C ASP A 549 -5.03 16.41 16.69
N LEU A 550 -5.13 16.03 17.98
CA LEU A 550 -4.41 14.91 18.56
C LEU A 550 -5.23 13.61 18.62
N TYR A 551 -6.54 13.72 18.56
CA TYR A 551 -7.45 12.57 18.69
C TYR A 551 -8.47 12.53 17.56
N TYR A 552 -8.65 11.38 16.97
CA TYR A 552 -9.66 11.13 15.95
C TYR A 552 -10.94 10.57 16.60
N VAL A 553 -11.72 11.43 17.20
CA VAL A 553 -12.94 11.14 17.97
C VAL A 553 -14.03 12.15 17.68
N ASN A 554 -15.26 11.82 18.05
CA ASN A 554 -16.35 12.80 18.14
C ASN A 554 -16.44 13.36 19.58
N VAL A 555 -16.92 14.61 19.71
CA VAL A 555 -17.19 15.25 21.00
C VAL A 555 -18.58 15.88 20.99
N VAL A 556 -19.34 15.63 22.06
CA VAL A 556 -20.64 16.26 22.32
C VAL A 556 -20.59 16.96 23.67
N LYS A 557 -20.77 18.29 23.69
CA LYS A 557 -20.87 19.08 24.92
C LYS A 557 -22.34 19.47 25.18
N GLN A 558 -22.87 19.10 26.31
CA GLN A 558 -24.24 19.42 26.77
C GLN A 558 -24.22 20.40 27.92
#